data_e59cd81c2a9be1348569c58f893f2fa7
#
_entry.id   e59cd81c2a9be1348569c58f893f2fa7
#
_cell.length_a   1.000
_cell.length_b   1.000
_cell.length_c   1.000
_cell.angle_alpha   90.00
_cell.angle_beta   90.00
_cell.angle_gamma   90.00
#
_symmetry.space_group_name_H-M   'P 1'
#
loop_
_entity.id
_entity.type
_entity.pdbx_description
1 polymer ?
#
loop_
_entity_poly.entity_id
_entity_poly.type
_entity_poly.pdbx_seq_one_letter_code
_entity_poly.pdbx_strand_id
1 'polypeptide(L)'
;METKKVYSLFSFLLIFLVFSVNLARSESHFVLVHTAGHGAWCWYKLVPLLKSTGHNVTAFDLAASGINPKHVLDVPFVSDYFRPLTEFMASIPRHEKVILVGHSYGGLAMSHAMERFPEKISVAVFVTTRSEGDYLDTRVAYDNGPKNPPTSYTLGSKYMSEKLYQLSPIDDLTLATMLVRPLYAYTTQDFARELKLSGDKYGSVSRIFIMTDKDKIRQKNFQHWMIEHNGPNKVKFIKGSDNMVMMSKPKELLA
;
A
#
# COMPACT_ATOMS: atom_id res chain seq x y z
N MET A 1 50.67 -25.62 -31.88
CA MET A 1 49.87 -24.40 -32.17
C MET A 1 48.35 -24.61 -31.95
N GLU A 2 47.88 -25.83 -31.73
CA GLU A 2 46.45 -26.16 -31.54
C GLU A 2 45.96 -26.02 -30.08
N THR A 3 46.80 -26.22 -29.09
CA THR A 3 46.38 -26.12 -27.67
C THR A 3 45.99 -24.72 -27.23
N LYS A 4 46.58 -23.65 -27.78
CA LYS A 4 46.22 -22.27 -27.42
C LYS A 4 44.83 -21.82 -27.97
N LYS A 5 44.34 -22.42 -29.07
CA LYS A 5 43.01 -22.11 -29.62
C LYS A 5 41.87 -22.71 -28.78
N VAL A 6 42.11 -23.89 -28.17
CA VAL A 6 41.08 -24.55 -27.35
C VAL A 6 40.82 -23.77 -26.06
N TYR A 7 41.87 -23.24 -25.39
CA TYR A 7 41.72 -22.45 -24.16
C TYR A 7 41.00 -21.11 -24.43
N SER A 8 41.20 -20.50 -25.61
CA SER A 8 40.51 -19.27 -25.99
C SER A 8 39.03 -19.50 -26.20
N LEU A 9 38.60 -20.60 -26.83
CA LEU A 9 37.17 -20.92 -27.01
C LEU A 9 36.48 -21.26 -25.66
N PHE A 10 37.15 -22.00 -24.79
CA PHE A 10 36.61 -22.32 -23.47
C PHE A 10 36.45 -21.05 -22.58
N SER A 11 37.42 -20.14 -22.63
CA SER A 11 37.32 -18.86 -21.90
C SER A 11 36.20 -17.98 -22.41
N PHE A 12 35.96 -17.93 -23.72
CA PHE A 12 34.82 -17.20 -24.31
C PHE A 12 33.48 -17.83 -23.97
N LEU A 13 33.37 -19.17 -23.96
CA LEU A 13 32.16 -19.88 -23.56
C LEU A 13 31.84 -19.68 -22.07
N LEU A 14 32.85 -19.70 -21.20
CA LEU A 14 32.67 -19.45 -19.76
C LEU A 14 32.24 -18.02 -19.49
N ILE A 15 32.81 -17.03 -20.19
CA ILE A 15 32.42 -15.63 -20.08
C ILE A 15 30.97 -15.44 -20.58
N PHE A 16 30.57 -16.09 -21.68
CA PHE A 16 29.18 -16.07 -22.16
C PHE A 16 28.21 -16.75 -21.18
N LEU A 17 28.59 -17.86 -20.54
CA LEU A 17 27.79 -18.52 -19.49
C LEU A 17 27.67 -17.65 -18.21
N VAL A 18 28.72 -16.93 -17.83
CA VAL A 18 28.68 -16.03 -16.68
C VAL A 18 27.84 -14.77 -16.96
N PHE A 19 27.80 -14.30 -18.22
CA PHE A 19 26.90 -13.21 -18.62
C PHE A 19 25.46 -13.66 -18.86
N SER A 20 25.21 -14.97 -19.10
CA SER A 20 23.87 -15.53 -19.29
C SER A 20 23.20 -15.95 -17.99
N VAL A 21 23.91 -15.96 -16.87
CA VAL A 21 23.33 -16.04 -15.52
C VAL A 21 23.08 -14.60 -14.99
N ASN A 22 22.56 -13.71 -15.83
CA ASN A 22 21.60 -12.77 -15.34
C ASN A 22 20.42 -13.64 -14.89
N LEU A 23 20.35 -13.94 -13.59
CA LEU A 23 19.11 -14.38 -12.97
C LEU A 23 18.04 -13.44 -13.51
N ALA A 24 17.22 -13.95 -14.41
CA ALA A 24 16.00 -13.27 -14.82
C ALA A 24 15.21 -13.12 -13.52
N ARG A 25 15.42 -12.01 -12.82
CA ARG A 25 14.57 -11.59 -11.72
C ARG A 25 13.21 -11.50 -12.39
N SER A 26 12.33 -12.43 -12.08
CA SER A 26 11.03 -12.47 -12.74
C SER A 26 10.38 -11.11 -12.52
N GLU A 27 10.08 -10.45 -13.63
CA GLU A 27 9.35 -9.20 -13.62
C GLU A 27 8.04 -9.42 -12.84
N SER A 28 7.88 -8.67 -11.76
CA SER A 28 6.67 -8.72 -10.96
C SER A 28 5.89 -7.44 -11.15
N HIS A 29 4.57 -7.52 -11.14
CA HIS A 29 3.71 -6.36 -11.21
C HIS A 29 3.27 -5.94 -9.79
N PHE A 30 3.75 -4.81 -9.32
CA PHE A 30 3.37 -4.21 -8.03
C PHE A 30 2.18 -3.27 -8.21
N VAL A 31 1.15 -3.46 -7.39
CA VAL A 31 -0.03 -2.60 -7.33
C VAL A 31 -0.06 -1.94 -5.96
N LEU A 32 0.11 -0.61 -5.94
CA LEU A 32 0.29 0.18 -4.72
C LEU A 32 -0.98 0.95 -4.38
N VAL A 33 -1.52 0.70 -3.17
CA VAL A 33 -2.79 1.26 -2.68
C VAL A 33 -2.54 2.17 -1.48
N HIS A 34 -2.88 3.45 -1.65
CA HIS A 34 -2.60 4.51 -0.66
C HIS A 34 -3.53 4.47 0.56
N THR A 35 -3.18 5.25 1.60
CA THR A 35 -3.98 5.44 2.81
C THR A 35 -5.08 6.49 2.64
N ALA A 36 -5.93 6.62 3.66
CA ALA A 36 -6.98 7.64 3.78
C ALA A 36 -6.46 9.07 3.55
N GLY A 37 -7.22 9.87 2.81
CA GLY A 37 -6.93 11.27 2.53
C GLY A 37 -5.74 11.52 1.59
N HIS A 38 -4.96 10.48 1.28
CA HIS A 38 -3.81 10.55 0.37
C HIS A 38 -4.21 10.19 -1.06
N GLY A 39 -3.21 9.92 -1.90
CA GLY A 39 -3.35 9.49 -3.28
C GLY A 39 -2.13 8.69 -3.73
N ALA A 40 -2.12 8.28 -5.00
CA ALA A 40 -1.00 7.56 -5.62
C ALA A 40 0.34 8.28 -5.44
N TRP A 41 0.30 9.61 -5.32
CA TRP A 41 1.46 10.46 -5.09
C TRP A 41 2.27 10.06 -3.84
N CYS A 42 1.66 9.46 -2.82
CA CYS A 42 2.40 9.06 -1.61
C CYS A 42 3.43 7.94 -1.87
N TRP A 43 3.38 7.30 -3.02
CA TRP A 43 4.33 6.26 -3.44
C TRP A 43 5.49 6.77 -4.30
N TYR A 44 5.62 8.10 -4.50
CA TYR A 44 6.54 8.71 -5.47
C TYR A 44 8.01 8.33 -5.27
N LYS A 45 8.43 7.98 -4.04
CA LYS A 45 9.79 7.49 -3.76
C LYS A 45 9.94 5.98 -4.05
N LEU A 46 8.89 5.19 -3.77
CA LEU A 46 8.97 3.75 -3.94
C LEU A 46 8.81 3.32 -5.41
N VAL A 47 7.97 4.00 -6.17
CA VAL A 47 7.72 3.69 -7.59
C VAL A 47 9.02 3.67 -8.41
N PRO A 48 9.89 4.70 -8.41
CA PRO A 48 11.13 4.65 -9.17
C PRO A 48 12.12 3.58 -8.65
N LEU A 49 12.13 3.29 -7.36
CA LEU A 49 12.97 2.24 -6.79
C LEU A 49 12.54 0.85 -7.29
N LEU A 50 11.25 0.53 -7.28
CA LEU A 50 10.73 -0.73 -7.82
C LEU A 50 10.98 -0.85 -9.33
N LYS A 51 10.75 0.23 -10.10
CA LYS A 51 11.02 0.26 -11.55
C LYS A 51 12.50 0.07 -11.86
N SER A 52 13.41 0.66 -11.08
CA SER A 52 14.86 0.51 -11.28
C SER A 52 15.35 -0.93 -11.02
N THR A 53 14.58 -1.75 -10.34
CA THR A 53 14.87 -3.19 -10.13
C THR A 53 14.16 -4.10 -11.15
N GLY A 54 13.57 -3.52 -12.21
CA GLY A 54 12.97 -4.27 -13.33
C GLY A 54 11.53 -4.73 -13.08
N HIS A 55 10.82 -4.09 -12.15
CA HIS A 55 9.43 -4.42 -11.85
C HIS A 55 8.44 -3.48 -12.56
N ASN A 56 7.29 -4.03 -12.96
CA ASN A 56 6.14 -3.22 -13.36
C ASN A 56 5.45 -2.66 -12.11
N VAL A 57 5.02 -1.38 -12.16
CA VAL A 57 4.43 -0.71 -10.98
C VAL A 57 3.22 0.11 -11.40
N THR A 58 2.09 -0.19 -10.79
CA THR A 58 0.87 0.60 -10.87
C THR A 58 0.56 1.21 -9.51
N ALA A 59 0.44 2.53 -9.46
CA ALA A 59 -0.10 3.27 -8.33
C ALA A 59 -1.23 4.15 -8.85
N PHE A 60 -2.40 4.11 -8.22
CA PHE A 60 -3.56 4.88 -8.65
C PHE A 60 -4.32 5.42 -7.44
N ASP A 61 -5.19 6.39 -7.71
CA ASP A 61 -6.04 6.99 -6.70
C ASP A 61 -7.30 6.16 -6.49
N LEU A 62 -7.64 5.87 -5.24
CA LEU A 62 -8.97 5.42 -4.88
C LEU A 62 -9.99 6.52 -5.18
N ALA A 63 -11.27 6.22 -5.18
CA ALA A 63 -12.29 7.20 -5.49
C ALA A 63 -12.24 8.40 -4.51
N ALA A 64 -12.51 9.60 -5.01
CA ALA A 64 -12.42 10.86 -4.26
C ALA A 64 -11.06 11.16 -3.61
N SER A 65 -9.96 10.53 -4.09
CA SER A 65 -8.60 10.70 -3.58
C SER A 65 -7.67 11.21 -4.68
N GLY A 66 -6.54 11.84 -4.31
CA GLY A 66 -5.55 12.33 -5.26
C GLY A 66 -6.18 13.18 -6.38
N ILE A 67 -5.97 12.78 -7.64
CA ILE A 67 -6.57 13.45 -8.82
C ILE A 67 -7.90 12.81 -9.28
N ASN A 68 -8.43 11.82 -8.55
CA ASN A 68 -9.72 11.23 -8.91
C ASN A 68 -10.82 12.32 -8.87
N PRO A 69 -11.65 12.47 -9.94
CA PRO A 69 -12.56 13.61 -10.07
C PRO A 69 -13.77 13.57 -9.13
N LYS A 70 -14.06 12.45 -8.49
CA LYS A 70 -15.21 12.34 -7.59
C LYS A 70 -15.07 13.23 -6.37
N HIS A 71 -16.18 13.78 -5.90
CA HIS A 71 -16.26 14.44 -4.61
C HIS A 71 -16.42 13.40 -3.49
N VAL A 72 -16.01 13.76 -2.27
CA VAL A 72 -16.08 12.85 -1.11
C VAL A 72 -17.51 12.38 -0.80
N LEU A 73 -18.51 13.21 -1.05
CA LEU A 73 -19.91 12.84 -0.85
C LEU A 73 -20.50 11.95 -1.95
N ASP A 74 -19.80 11.78 -3.08
CA ASP A 74 -20.20 10.89 -4.18
C ASP A 74 -19.82 9.42 -3.90
N VAL A 75 -19.17 9.14 -2.77
CA VAL A 75 -18.69 7.81 -2.39
C VAL A 75 -19.18 7.41 -0.99
N PRO A 76 -20.50 7.36 -0.75
CA PRO A 76 -21.06 7.08 0.57
C PRO A 76 -20.88 5.61 1.00
N PHE A 77 -20.58 4.70 0.08
CA PHE A 77 -20.31 3.29 0.36
C PHE A 77 -18.81 2.99 0.30
N VAL A 78 -18.36 2.09 1.16
CA VAL A 78 -16.96 1.61 1.20
C VAL A 78 -16.54 1.02 -0.14
N SER A 79 -17.44 0.25 -0.77
CA SER A 79 -17.24 -0.34 -2.10
C SER A 79 -17.09 0.71 -3.21
N ASP A 80 -17.74 1.86 -3.10
CA ASP A 80 -17.56 2.97 -4.05
C ASP A 80 -16.17 3.59 -3.93
N TYR A 81 -15.68 3.74 -2.70
CA TYR A 81 -14.32 4.21 -2.45
C TYR A 81 -13.26 3.26 -3.02
N PHE A 82 -13.48 1.94 -2.91
CA PHE A 82 -12.56 0.92 -3.41
C PHE A 82 -12.72 0.60 -4.89
N ARG A 83 -13.72 1.17 -5.57
CA ARG A 83 -14.09 0.85 -6.96
C ARG A 83 -12.91 0.91 -7.93
N PRO A 84 -12.02 1.94 -7.94
CA PRO A 84 -10.90 1.98 -8.87
C PRO A 84 -9.97 0.77 -8.74
N LEU A 85 -9.69 0.28 -7.52
CA LEU A 85 -8.92 -0.94 -7.31
C LEU A 85 -9.68 -2.16 -7.84
N THR A 86 -10.98 -2.26 -7.56
CA THR A 86 -11.81 -3.38 -7.99
C THR A 86 -11.87 -3.49 -9.51
N GLU A 87 -12.06 -2.38 -10.20
CA GLU A 87 -12.09 -2.32 -11.68
C GLU A 87 -10.73 -2.66 -12.28
N PHE A 88 -9.64 -2.13 -11.70
CA PHE A 88 -8.29 -2.46 -12.12
C PHE A 88 -8.02 -3.96 -11.95
N MET A 89 -8.30 -4.56 -10.80
CA MET A 89 -8.11 -5.99 -10.57
C MET A 89 -8.97 -6.85 -11.50
N ALA A 90 -10.19 -6.41 -11.82
CA ALA A 90 -11.03 -7.09 -12.80
C ALA A 90 -10.40 -7.10 -14.20
N SER A 91 -9.72 -6.02 -14.60
CA SER A 91 -9.09 -5.87 -15.92
C SER A 91 -7.80 -6.68 -16.10
N ILE A 92 -7.14 -7.09 -15.01
CA ILE A 92 -5.92 -7.91 -15.08
C ILE A 92 -6.25 -9.26 -15.73
N PRO A 93 -5.45 -9.73 -16.71
CA PRO A 93 -5.63 -11.03 -17.33
C PRO A 93 -5.59 -12.19 -16.33
N ARG A 94 -6.34 -13.27 -16.56
CA ARG A 94 -6.44 -14.41 -15.64
C ARG A 94 -5.11 -15.11 -15.34
N HIS A 95 -4.16 -15.06 -16.27
CA HIS A 95 -2.84 -15.68 -16.12
C HIS A 95 -1.82 -14.79 -15.41
N GLU A 96 -2.15 -13.50 -15.21
CA GLU A 96 -1.29 -12.54 -14.53
C GLU A 96 -1.61 -12.50 -13.03
N LYS A 97 -0.56 -12.46 -12.21
CA LYS A 97 -0.68 -12.26 -10.77
C LYS A 97 0.13 -11.05 -10.33
N VAL A 98 -0.47 -10.23 -9.47
CA VAL A 98 0.18 -9.02 -8.94
C VAL A 98 0.66 -9.22 -7.50
N ILE A 99 1.63 -8.41 -7.10
CA ILE A 99 1.97 -8.15 -5.70
C ILE A 99 1.19 -6.92 -5.27
N LEU A 100 0.21 -7.11 -4.39
CA LEU A 100 -0.66 -6.05 -3.94
C LEU A 100 -0.12 -5.45 -2.63
N VAL A 101 0.19 -4.15 -2.61
CA VAL A 101 0.77 -3.45 -1.46
C VAL A 101 -0.17 -2.35 -1.00
N GLY A 102 -0.63 -2.41 0.24
CA GLY A 102 -1.55 -1.42 0.79
C GLY A 102 -1.09 -0.83 2.10
N HIS A 103 -1.17 0.48 2.17
CA HIS A 103 -0.86 1.24 3.36
C HIS A 103 -2.14 1.66 4.10
N SER A 104 -2.23 1.32 5.38
CA SER A 104 -3.31 1.73 6.26
C SER A 104 -4.71 1.43 5.68
N TYR A 105 -5.54 2.42 5.33
CA TYR A 105 -6.83 2.23 4.64
C TYR A 105 -6.72 1.46 3.32
N GLY A 106 -5.59 1.57 2.62
CA GLY A 106 -5.27 0.76 1.46
C GLY A 106 -5.28 -0.74 1.76
N GLY A 107 -4.97 -1.14 3.00
CA GLY A 107 -5.10 -2.52 3.47
C GLY A 107 -6.55 -3.02 3.46
N LEU A 108 -7.54 -2.16 3.76
CA LEU A 108 -8.96 -2.51 3.69
C LEU A 108 -9.41 -2.69 2.24
N ALA A 109 -8.98 -1.78 1.34
CA ALA A 109 -9.24 -1.90 -0.10
C ALA A 109 -8.63 -3.19 -0.68
N MET A 110 -7.39 -3.52 -0.26
CA MET A 110 -6.74 -4.79 -0.63
C MET A 110 -7.53 -6.00 -0.12
N SER A 111 -7.99 -5.99 1.13
CA SER A 111 -8.77 -7.10 1.70
C SER A 111 -10.04 -7.34 0.89
N HIS A 112 -10.71 -6.27 0.45
CA HIS A 112 -11.85 -6.37 -0.45
C HIS A 112 -11.47 -6.97 -1.82
N ALA A 113 -10.32 -6.58 -2.38
CA ALA A 113 -9.83 -7.15 -3.64
C ALA A 113 -9.41 -8.62 -3.49
N MET A 114 -8.77 -9.00 -2.37
CA MET A 114 -8.39 -10.38 -2.07
C MET A 114 -9.60 -11.31 -1.96
N GLU A 115 -10.71 -10.83 -1.40
CA GLU A 115 -11.96 -11.60 -1.36
C GLU A 115 -12.57 -11.82 -2.75
N ARG A 116 -12.39 -10.88 -3.68
CA ARG A 116 -13.01 -10.93 -5.01
C ARG A 116 -12.14 -11.59 -6.08
N PHE A 117 -10.81 -11.47 -5.97
CA PHE A 117 -9.82 -11.87 -6.99
C PHE A 117 -8.62 -12.59 -6.38
N PRO A 118 -8.80 -13.59 -5.50
CA PRO A 118 -7.67 -14.24 -4.82
C PRO A 118 -6.70 -14.88 -5.82
N GLU A 119 -7.19 -15.37 -6.95
CA GLU A 119 -6.41 -16.02 -8.00
C GLU A 119 -5.45 -15.07 -8.75
N LYS A 120 -5.73 -13.76 -8.73
CA LYS A 120 -4.92 -12.72 -9.39
C LYS A 120 -3.87 -12.09 -8.47
N ILE A 121 -3.74 -12.55 -7.24
CA ILE A 121 -2.82 -11.99 -6.24
C ILE A 121 -1.80 -13.06 -5.85
N SER A 122 -0.52 -12.79 -6.10
CA SER A 122 0.57 -13.67 -5.66
C SER A 122 0.90 -13.49 -4.19
N VAL A 123 0.96 -12.23 -3.75
CA VAL A 123 1.24 -11.83 -2.36
C VAL A 123 0.53 -10.51 -2.06
N ALA A 124 -0.02 -10.39 -0.85
CA ALA A 124 -0.55 -9.14 -0.31
C ALA A 124 0.37 -8.63 0.81
N VAL A 125 0.86 -7.38 0.68
CA VAL A 125 1.74 -6.74 1.64
C VAL A 125 0.98 -5.65 2.38
N PHE A 126 0.76 -5.85 3.67
CA PHE A 126 0.09 -4.89 4.55
C PHE A 126 1.12 -4.03 5.26
N VAL A 127 1.04 -2.72 5.04
CA VAL A 127 1.91 -1.73 5.67
C VAL A 127 1.07 -0.92 6.63
N THR A 128 1.23 -1.10 7.93
CA THR A 128 0.48 -0.47 9.02
C THR A 128 -1.03 -0.32 8.74
N THR A 129 -1.91 -0.48 9.72
CA THR A 129 -3.37 -0.36 9.53
C THR A 129 -4.02 0.52 10.62
N ARG A 130 -5.29 0.88 10.52
CA ARG A 130 -6.00 1.93 11.28
C ARG A 130 -6.12 1.69 12.80
N SER A 131 -6.12 2.79 13.63
CA SER A 131 -6.66 2.82 15.00
C SER A 131 -7.47 4.10 15.27
N GLU A 132 -8.22 4.13 16.36
CA GLU A 132 -8.85 5.32 16.92
C GLU A 132 -7.82 6.12 17.74
N GLY A 133 -7.94 7.46 17.77
CA GLY A 133 -7.03 8.32 18.50
C GLY A 133 -7.40 9.80 18.43
N ASP A 134 -6.59 10.62 19.09
CA ASP A 134 -6.71 12.08 19.06
C ASP A 134 -6.43 12.60 17.64
N TYR A 135 -7.44 13.21 17.02
CA TYR A 135 -7.41 13.74 15.66
C TYR A 135 -6.84 15.15 15.54
N LEU A 136 -6.40 15.77 16.68
CA LEU A 136 -5.80 17.11 16.74
C LEU A 136 -6.59 18.16 15.93
N ASP A 137 -5.95 18.75 14.91
CA ASP A 137 -6.51 19.77 14.02
C ASP A 137 -7.22 19.21 12.78
N THR A 138 -7.54 17.90 12.77
CA THR A 138 -8.32 17.29 11.70
C THR A 138 -9.70 17.92 11.62
N ARG A 139 -10.07 18.43 10.44
CA ARG A 139 -11.37 19.04 10.23
C ARG A 139 -12.43 17.98 10.00
N VAL A 140 -13.58 18.18 10.63
CA VAL A 140 -14.76 17.32 10.53
C VAL A 140 -15.86 18.09 9.84
N ALA A 141 -16.44 17.56 8.77
CA ALA A 141 -17.59 18.16 8.08
C ALA A 141 -18.90 17.46 8.49
N TYR A 142 -19.97 18.24 8.49
CA TYR A 142 -21.33 17.83 8.83
C TYR A 142 -22.30 18.35 7.74
N ASP A 143 -22.11 17.88 6.50
CA ASP A 143 -22.86 18.37 5.34
C ASP A 143 -24.37 18.13 5.46
N ASN A 144 -24.78 17.14 6.25
CA ASN A 144 -26.18 16.84 6.57
C ASN A 144 -26.72 17.63 7.77
N GLY A 145 -25.97 18.63 8.25
CA GLY A 145 -26.30 19.46 9.41
C GLY A 145 -25.68 18.97 10.73
N PRO A 146 -25.48 19.89 11.72
CA PRO A 146 -24.66 19.66 12.91
C PRO A 146 -25.23 18.64 13.92
N LYS A 147 -26.49 18.24 13.75
CA LYS A 147 -27.14 17.21 14.59
C LYS A 147 -27.01 15.80 14.01
N ASN A 148 -26.47 15.66 12.79
CA ASN A 148 -26.26 14.38 12.12
C ASN A 148 -24.81 13.91 12.30
N PRO A 149 -24.52 12.63 12.05
CA PRO A 149 -23.14 12.11 12.07
C PRO A 149 -22.23 12.87 11.10
N PRO A 150 -20.91 12.90 11.37
CA PRO A 150 -19.95 13.46 10.44
C PRO A 150 -20.06 12.85 9.05
N THR A 151 -19.84 13.66 8.03
CA THR A 151 -19.85 13.25 6.62
C THR A 151 -18.46 13.01 6.06
N SER A 152 -17.46 13.78 6.53
CA SER A 152 -16.07 13.59 6.10
C SER A 152 -15.05 14.12 7.10
N TYR A 153 -13.80 13.65 6.95
CA TYR A 153 -12.63 14.08 7.69
C TYR A 153 -11.54 14.57 6.73
N THR A 154 -10.92 15.72 7.04
CA THR A 154 -9.72 16.20 6.35
C THR A 154 -8.59 16.32 7.34
N LEU A 155 -7.51 15.57 7.13
CA LEU A 155 -6.35 15.56 8.02
C LEU A 155 -5.73 16.95 8.12
N GLY A 156 -5.50 17.42 9.34
CA GLY A 156 -4.85 18.69 9.61
C GLY A 156 -3.33 18.59 9.53
N SER A 157 -2.66 19.72 9.33
CA SER A 157 -1.20 19.77 9.23
C SER A 157 -0.50 19.35 10.52
N LYS A 158 -1.07 19.71 11.69
CA LYS A 158 -0.56 19.29 12.99
C LYS A 158 -0.69 17.79 13.18
N TYR A 159 -1.85 17.21 12.84
CA TYR A 159 -2.04 15.76 12.89
C TYR A 159 -1.04 15.03 11.98
N MET A 160 -0.85 15.51 10.75
CA MET A 160 0.10 14.91 9.82
C MET A 160 1.53 14.99 10.35
N SER A 161 1.99 16.15 10.79
CA SER A 161 3.36 16.34 11.27
C SER A 161 3.67 15.57 12.55
N GLU A 162 2.73 15.49 13.49
CA GLU A 162 2.98 14.87 14.81
C GLU A 162 2.72 13.37 14.85
N LYS A 163 1.81 12.86 14.00
CA LYS A 163 1.32 11.48 14.06
C LYS A 163 1.73 10.62 12.86
N LEU A 164 1.77 11.18 11.65
CA LEU A 164 2.02 10.43 10.43
C LEU A 164 3.45 10.56 9.91
N TYR A 165 3.96 11.80 9.81
CA TYR A 165 5.20 12.18 9.13
C TYR A 165 6.33 12.58 10.08
N GLN A 166 6.27 12.24 11.36
CA GLN A 166 7.19 12.77 12.37
C GLN A 166 8.68 12.37 12.18
N LEU A 167 8.96 11.40 11.32
CA LEU A 167 10.32 10.99 10.92
C LEU A 167 10.53 11.08 9.41
N SER A 168 9.51 11.45 8.67
CA SER A 168 9.59 11.69 7.23
C SER A 168 10.27 13.04 6.96
N PRO A 169 10.98 13.21 5.84
CA PRO A 169 11.52 14.50 5.40
C PRO A 169 10.45 15.59 5.34
N ILE A 170 10.86 16.83 5.59
CA ILE A 170 9.94 17.98 5.60
C ILE A 170 9.27 18.20 4.24
N ASP A 171 9.95 17.88 3.15
CA ASP A 171 9.41 17.99 1.79
C ASP A 171 8.23 17.04 1.58
N ASP A 172 8.28 15.83 2.17
CA ASP A 172 7.18 14.86 2.11
C ASP A 172 5.95 15.34 2.88
N LEU A 173 6.16 15.93 4.07
CA LEU A 173 5.08 16.54 4.84
C LEU A 173 4.47 17.74 4.09
N THR A 174 5.31 18.57 3.48
CA THR A 174 4.88 19.72 2.68
C THR A 174 4.00 19.25 1.52
N LEU A 175 4.48 18.26 0.75
CA LEU A 175 3.71 17.65 -0.34
C LEU A 175 2.37 17.11 0.16
N ALA A 176 2.36 16.38 1.26
CA ALA A 176 1.16 15.82 1.84
C ALA A 176 0.16 16.91 2.27
N THR A 177 0.64 17.98 2.89
CA THR A 177 -0.19 19.12 3.32
C THR A 177 -0.89 19.81 2.15
N MET A 178 -0.23 19.85 0.99
CA MET A 178 -0.77 20.44 -0.23
C MET A 178 -1.78 19.54 -0.96
N LEU A 179 -1.65 18.22 -0.84
CA LEU A 179 -2.37 17.25 -1.66
C LEU A 179 -3.41 16.40 -0.90
N VAL A 180 -3.45 16.47 0.43
CA VAL A 180 -4.43 15.72 1.23
C VAL A 180 -5.85 16.15 0.87
N ARG A 181 -6.74 15.15 0.73
CA ARG A 181 -8.17 15.35 0.42
C ARG A 181 -9.06 14.80 1.53
N PRO A 182 -10.32 15.28 1.60
CA PRO A 182 -11.30 14.71 2.53
C PRO A 182 -11.52 13.21 2.28
N LEU A 183 -11.72 12.46 3.36
CA LEU A 183 -12.18 11.08 3.36
C LEU A 183 -13.62 11.03 3.89
N TYR A 184 -14.49 10.25 3.28
CA TYR A 184 -15.85 10.01 3.79
C TYR A 184 -15.78 9.36 5.18
N ALA A 185 -16.68 9.75 6.07
CA ALA A 185 -16.70 9.34 7.48
C ALA A 185 -17.29 7.94 7.66
N TYR A 186 -16.71 6.92 6.99
CA TYR A 186 -17.15 5.54 7.14
C TYR A 186 -17.08 5.06 8.58
N THR A 187 -18.13 4.40 9.04
CA THR A 187 -18.22 3.80 10.37
C THR A 187 -17.67 2.37 10.38
N THR A 188 -17.44 1.84 11.58
CA THR A 188 -17.09 0.42 11.73
C THR A 188 -18.19 -0.50 11.18
N GLN A 189 -19.46 -0.10 11.29
CA GLN A 189 -20.60 -0.84 10.75
C GLN A 189 -20.59 -0.87 9.22
N ASP A 190 -20.17 0.21 8.55
CA ASP A 190 -20.05 0.24 7.09
C ASP A 190 -19.00 -0.77 6.63
N PHE A 191 -17.84 -0.80 7.27
CA PHE A 191 -16.82 -1.82 6.98
C PHE A 191 -17.33 -3.23 7.28
N ALA A 192 -17.96 -3.48 8.42
CA ALA A 192 -18.48 -4.80 8.78
C ALA A 192 -19.56 -5.30 7.81
N ARG A 193 -20.35 -4.40 7.24
CA ARG A 193 -21.36 -4.70 6.24
C ARG A 193 -20.76 -5.09 4.88
N GLU A 194 -19.72 -4.36 4.43
CA GLU A 194 -19.20 -4.47 3.07
C GLU A 194 -17.91 -5.29 2.94
N LEU A 195 -17.14 -5.47 4.03
CA LEU A 195 -15.93 -6.29 4.08
C LEU A 195 -16.20 -7.63 4.77
N LYS A 196 -16.88 -8.53 4.07
CA LYS A 196 -17.05 -9.90 4.52
C LYS A 196 -15.91 -10.74 3.94
N LEU A 197 -14.97 -11.12 4.79
CA LEU A 197 -13.77 -11.85 4.42
C LEU A 197 -13.91 -13.32 4.77
N SER A 198 -13.57 -14.21 3.82
CA SER A 198 -13.66 -15.66 3.98
C SER A 198 -12.27 -16.31 4.07
N GLY A 199 -12.21 -17.49 4.69
CA GLY A 199 -11.00 -18.29 4.74
C GLY A 199 -10.55 -18.79 3.37
N ASP A 200 -11.52 -19.13 2.51
CA ASP A 200 -11.28 -19.75 1.21
C ASP A 200 -10.79 -18.77 0.12
N LYS A 201 -11.06 -17.47 0.30
CA LYS A 201 -10.67 -16.43 -0.65
C LYS A 201 -9.63 -15.50 -0.05
N TYR A 202 -10.02 -14.54 0.81
CA TYR A 202 -9.08 -13.68 1.51
C TYR A 202 -7.99 -14.51 2.22
N GLY A 203 -8.40 -15.56 2.93
CA GLY A 203 -7.50 -16.44 3.69
C GLY A 203 -6.52 -17.23 2.84
N SER A 204 -6.83 -17.52 1.56
CA SER A 204 -5.97 -18.28 0.65
C SER A 204 -4.79 -17.47 0.09
N VAL A 205 -4.88 -16.13 0.12
CA VAL A 205 -3.80 -15.26 -0.38
C VAL A 205 -2.65 -15.18 0.61
N SER A 206 -1.42 -15.39 0.13
CA SER A 206 -0.21 -15.21 0.94
C SER A 206 -0.08 -13.76 1.41
N ARG A 207 0.14 -13.55 2.71
CA ARG A 207 0.16 -12.22 3.34
C ARG A 207 1.50 -11.95 4.03
N ILE A 208 2.03 -10.74 3.80
CA ILE A 208 3.18 -10.20 4.52
C ILE A 208 2.71 -8.99 5.31
N PHE A 209 3.09 -8.90 6.57
CA PHE A 209 2.84 -7.73 7.40
C PHE A 209 4.14 -6.97 7.65
N ILE A 210 4.13 -5.65 7.39
CA ILE A 210 5.25 -4.75 7.67
C ILE A 210 4.97 -4.00 8.96
N MET A 211 5.79 -4.24 9.99
CA MET A 211 5.75 -3.53 11.28
C MET A 211 6.77 -2.39 11.30
N THR A 212 6.43 -1.34 12.05
CA THR A 212 7.34 -0.22 12.34
C THR A 212 7.34 0.11 13.84
N ASP A 213 8.45 0.64 14.36
CA ASP A 213 8.60 0.88 15.81
C ASP A 213 8.25 2.30 16.25
N LYS A 214 8.18 3.25 15.33
CA LYS A 214 7.94 4.67 15.62
C LYS A 214 6.59 5.17 15.10
N ASP A 215 5.73 4.27 14.66
CA ASP A 215 4.36 4.61 14.28
C ASP A 215 3.57 5.09 15.51
N LYS A 216 3.16 6.36 15.50
CA LYS A 216 2.37 6.98 16.57
C LYS A 216 0.86 6.74 16.41
N ILE A 217 0.42 6.31 15.23
CA ILE A 217 -0.96 5.92 14.98
C ILE A 217 -1.18 4.46 15.42
N ARG A 218 -0.15 3.61 15.21
CA ARG A 218 -0.19 2.17 15.47
C ARG A 218 0.83 1.80 16.52
N GLN A 219 0.45 1.92 17.77
CA GLN A 219 1.30 1.42 18.84
C GLN A 219 1.63 -0.05 18.63
N LYS A 220 2.83 -0.43 19.02
CA LYS A 220 3.39 -1.77 18.81
C LYS A 220 2.43 -2.91 19.25
N ASN A 221 1.74 -2.73 20.38
CA ASN A 221 0.78 -3.72 20.89
C ASN A 221 -0.39 -3.96 19.92
N PHE A 222 -0.88 -2.92 19.26
CA PHE A 222 -1.95 -3.06 18.28
C PHE A 222 -1.46 -3.75 16.99
N GLN A 223 -0.23 -3.47 16.55
CA GLN A 223 0.38 -4.18 15.43
C GLN A 223 0.51 -5.69 15.73
N HIS A 224 0.94 -6.05 16.94
CA HIS A 224 0.98 -7.46 17.39
C HIS A 224 -0.40 -8.09 17.42
N TRP A 225 -1.39 -7.42 17.99
CA TRP A 225 -2.78 -7.90 18.00
C TRP A 225 -3.28 -8.19 16.59
N MET A 226 -3.00 -7.33 15.63
CA MET A 226 -3.38 -7.54 14.23
C MET A 226 -2.70 -8.75 13.60
N ILE A 227 -1.41 -8.96 13.88
CA ILE A 227 -0.66 -10.12 13.39
C ILE A 227 -1.27 -11.41 13.95
N GLU A 228 -1.55 -11.44 15.24
CA GLU A 228 -2.15 -12.59 15.93
C GLU A 228 -3.53 -12.95 15.38
N HIS A 229 -4.37 -11.94 15.07
CA HIS A 229 -5.74 -12.16 14.61
C HIS A 229 -5.88 -12.34 13.09
N ASN A 230 -4.88 -11.95 12.30
CA ASN A 230 -4.95 -12.07 10.83
C ASN A 230 -3.98 -13.09 10.25
N GLY A 231 -3.10 -13.70 11.04
CA GLY A 231 -2.22 -14.81 10.67
C GLY A 231 -1.44 -14.59 9.37
N PRO A 232 -0.60 -13.54 9.23
CA PRO A 232 0.20 -13.36 8.03
C PRO A 232 1.25 -14.47 7.90
N ASN A 233 1.57 -14.87 6.66
CA ASN A 233 2.61 -15.87 6.38
C ASN A 233 4.01 -15.38 6.78
N LYS A 234 4.22 -14.07 6.76
CA LYS A 234 5.50 -13.46 7.11
C LYS A 234 5.30 -12.09 7.77
N VAL A 235 6.13 -11.81 8.76
CA VAL A 235 6.23 -10.48 9.36
C VAL A 235 7.62 -9.93 9.08
N LYS A 236 7.69 -8.69 8.63
CA LYS A 236 8.91 -7.91 8.45
C LYS A 236 8.88 -6.71 9.37
N PHE A 237 10.05 -6.30 9.88
CA PHE A 237 10.18 -5.17 10.79
C PHE A 237 11.11 -4.12 10.19
N ILE A 238 10.63 -2.87 10.10
CA ILE A 238 11.42 -1.72 9.65
C ILE A 238 11.64 -0.80 10.85
N LYS A 239 12.88 -0.74 11.31
CA LYS A 239 13.29 0.08 12.46
C LYS A 239 13.42 1.55 12.09
N GLY A 240 12.99 2.44 13.00
CA GLY A 240 13.15 3.89 12.86
C GLY A 240 12.26 4.50 11.79
N SER A 241 11.12 3.87 11.49
CA SER A 241 10.11 4.41 10.57
C SER A 241 8.88 4.89 11.34
N ASP A 242 8.32 6.00 10.90
CA ASP A 242 7.00 6.47 11.27
C ASP A 242 5.89 5.69 10.55
N ASN A 243 4.66 6.21 10.58
CA ASN A 243 3.54 5.60 9.87
C ASN A 243 3.74 5.58 8.34
N MET A 244 4.38 6.63 7.78
CA MET A 244 4.60 6.80 6.33
C MET A 244 5.90 6.14 5.88
N VAL A 245 5.98 4.82 5.98
CA VAL A 245 7.19 4.02 5.69
C VAL A 245 7.75 4.29 4.28
N MET A 246 6.87 4.48 3.29
CA MET A 246 7.26 4.77 1.91
C MET A 246 7.93 6.14 1.75
N MET A 247 7.80 7.02 2.75
CA MET A 247 8.43 8.34 2.81
C MET A 247 9.68 8.32 3.68
N SER A 248 9.58 7.80 4.90
CA SER A 248 10.67 7.81 5.88
C SER A 248 11.75 6.75 5.60
N LYS A 249 11.37 5.57 5.06
CA LYS A 249 12.25 4.41 4.85
C LYS A 249 11.99 3.68 3.52
N PRO A 250 11.99 4.39 2.37
CA PRO A 250 11.61 3.79 1.08
C PRO A 250 12.56 2.68 0.61
N LYS A 251 13.86 2.77 0.93
CA LYS A 251 14.85 1.74 0.55
C LYS A 251 14.69 0.48 1.38
N GLU A 252 14.43 0.62 2.67
CA GLU A 252 14.17 -0.50 3.58
C GLU A 252 12.84 -1.19 3.26
N LEU A 253 11.86 -0.43 2.75
CA LEU A 253 10.59 -0.99 2.29
C LEU A 253 10.74 -1.80 0.99
N LEU A 254 11.72 -1.45 0.13
CA LEU A 254 12.04 -2.20 -1.07
C LEU A 254 12.73 -3.54 -0.77
N ALA A 255 13.55 -3.63 0.31
CA ALA A 255 14.38 -4.79 0.66
C ALA A 255 13.57 -5.94 1.29
#